data_e301644fbc3cdd2faa09daca63fe50f1
#
_entry.id   e301644fbc3cdd2faa09daca63fe50f1
#
_cell.length_a   1.000
_cell.length_b   1.000
_cell.length_c   1.000
_cell.angle_alpha   90.00
_cell.angle_beta   90.00
_cell.angle_gamma   90.00
#
_symmetry.space_group_name_H-M   'P 1'
#
loop_
_entity.id
_entity.type
_entity.pdbx_description
1 polymer ?
#
loop_
_entity_poly.entity_id
_entity_poly.type
_entity_poly.pdbx_seq_one_letter_code
_entity_poly.pdbx_strand_id
1 'polypeptide(L)'
;MLRKLRIILEMIKFEHTIFALPFAVMSMFLASRGIPQLDKISWILVAMVGARSCAMSFNRIVDADIDAINPRTAARAIPSGHLKKWETWIFTIISASLLVFSAFKLNLLAFRLSPVALIVIMLYSYTKRFTSLSHLWLGISLAISPIGAWIAVTGQFAVLPLLLGLAVMFWTAGFDIIYACQDFAFDKRKGLHSIPAKLGIQVSLWISS
;
A
#
# COMPACT_ATOMS: atom_id res chain seq x y z
N MET A 1 18.27 9.06 -18.04
CA MET A 1 17.08 8.18 -17.87
C MET A 1 17.26 7.19 -16.70
N LEU A 2 18.32 6.38 -16.66
CA LEU A 2 18.58 5.40 -15.59
C LEU A 2 18.64 6.00 -14.18
N ARG A 3 19.26 7.18 -13.99
CA ARG A 3 19.32 7.86 -12.69
C ARG A 3 17.91 8.19 -12.15
N LYS A 4 17.01 8.69 -12.99
CA LYS A 4 15.63 8.99 -12.56
C LYS A 4 14.85 7.73 -12.19
N LEU A 5 15.01 6.64 -12.96
CA LEU A 5 14.39 5.36 -12.64
C LEU A 5 14.85 4.85 -11.27
N ARG A 6 16.14 4.91 -10.99
CA ARG A 6 16.67 4.54 -9.67
C ARG A 6 16.04 5.38 -8.55
N ILE A 7 15.96 6.70 -8.72
CA ILE A 7 15.34 7.60 -7.72
C ILE A 7 13.85 7.24 -7.50
N ILE A 8 13.12 6.88 -8.58
CA ILE A 8 11.72 6.45 -8.46
C ILE A 8 11.62 5.13 -7.67
N LEU A 9 12.46 4.14 -7.98
CA LEU A 9 12.46 2.85 -7.26
C LEU A 9 12.81 3.03 -5.77
N GLU A 10 13.80 3.85 -5.46
CA GLU A 10 14.15 4.23 -4.08
C GLU A 10 13.00 5.00 -3.39
N MET A 11 12.32 5.90 -4.11
CA MET A 11 11.18 6.68 -3.59
C MET A 11 10.01 5.78 -3.16
N ILE A 12 9.68 4.78 -3.97
CA ILE A 12 8.57 3.84 -3.67
C ILE A 12 8.98 2.74 -2.71
N LYS A 13 10.26 2.70 -2.29
CA LYS A 13 10.78 1.61 -1.45
C LYS A 13 10.46 0.25 -2.07
N PHE A 14 10.93 0.03 -3.30
CA PHE A 14 10.59 -1.16 -4.10
C PHE A 14 10.88 -2.46 -3.35
N GLU A 15 11.95 -2.50 -2.56
CA GLU A 15 12.30 -3.63 -1.68
C GLU A 15 11.20 -4.01 -0.68
N HIS A 16 10.35 -3.06 -0.29
CA HIS A 16 9.23 -3.32 0.61
C HIS A 16 8.00 -3.95 -0.10
N THR A 17 8.06 -4.16 -1.42
CA THR A 17 7.02 -4.93 -2.15
C THR A 17 6.89 -6.34 -1.60
N ILE A 18 7.97 -6.85 -1.02
CA ILE A 18 8.05 -8.16 -0.36
C ILE A 18 7.06 -8.32 0.80
N PHE A 19 6.63 -7.27 1.51
CA PHE A 19 5.74 -7.41 2.67
C PHE A 19 4.37 -8.02 2.34
N ALA A 20 3.77 -7.65 1.23
CA ALA A 20 2.47 -8.18 0.81
C ALA A 20 2.59 -9.49 0.00
N LEU A 21 3.79 -9.77 -0.53
CA LEU A 21 4.03 -10.91 -1.42
C LEU A 21 3.73 -12.27 -0.78
N PRO A 22 4.19 -12.59 0.44
CA PRO A 22 3.91 -13.90 1.05
C PRO A 22 2.42 -14.19 1.17
N PHE A 23 1.61 -13.19 1.50
CA PHE A 23 0.16 -13.35 1.66
C PHE A 23 -0.55 -13.57 0.33
N ALA A 24 -0.12 -12.87 -0.74
CA ALA A 24 -0.63 -13.13 -2.08
C ALA A 24 -0.23 -14.52 -2.57
N VAL A 25 1.04 -14.91 -2.38
CA VAL A 25 1.54 -16.23 -2.77
C VAL A 25 0.78 -17.32 -2.03
N MET A 26 0.65 -17.22 -0.70
CA MET A 26 -0.11 -18.18 0.10
C MET A 26 -1.55 -18.29 -0.42
N SER A 27 -2.21 -17.16 -0.66
CA SER A 27 -3.58 -17.14 -1.16
C SER A 27 -3.72 -17.76 -2.56
N MET A 28 -2.74 -17.50 -3.47
CA MET A 28 -2.72 -18.14 -4.79
C MET A 28 -2.64 -19.67 -4.71
N PHE A 29 -1.75 -20.19 -3.86
CA PHE A 29 -1.57 -21.64 -3.71
C PHE A 29 -2.79 -22.30 -3.08
N LEU A 30 -3.38 -21.68 -2.07
CA LEU A 30 -4.62 -22.15 -1.45
C LEU A 30 -5.80 -22.13 -2.43
N ALA A 31 -5.93 -21.07 -3.23
CA ALA A 31 -6.96 -20.93 -4.25
C ALA A 31 -6.85 -21.98 -5.36
N SER A 32 -5.63 -22.31 -5.75
CA SER A 32 -5.35 -23.30 -6.81
C SER A 32 -5.38 -24.74 -6.30
N ARG A 33 -5.41 -24.95 -4.97
CA ARG A 33 -5.22 -26.27 -4.32
C ARG A 33 -3.93 -26.97 -4.81
N GLY A 34 -2.89 -26.20 -5.10
CA GLY A 34 -1.63 -26.64 -5.67
C GLY A 34 -0.88 -25.51 -6.35
N ILE A 35 -0.10 -25.79 -7.38
CA ILE A 35 0.66 -24.79 -8.12
C ILE A 35 -0.27 -24.06 -9.09
N PRO A 36 -0.42 -22.72 -8.99
CA PRO A 36 -1.20 -21.93 -9.95
C PRO A 36 -0.58 -21.96 -11.35
N GLN A 37 -1.38 -21.67 -12.38
CA GLN A 37 -0.87 -21.49 -13.75
C GLN A 37 0.13 -20.33 -13.79
N LEU A 38 1.22 -20.49 -14.55
CA LEU A 38 2.32 -19.51 -14.62
C LEU A 38 1.87 -18.13 -15.11
N ASP A 39 0.92 -18.09 -16.03
CA ASP A 39 0.33 -16.84 -16.51
C ASP A 39 -0.41 -16.09 -15.39
N LYS A 40 -1.19 -16.78 -14.56
CA LYS A 40 -1.85 -16.18 -13.39
C LYS A 40 -0.85 -15.68 -12.37
N ILE A 41 0.19 -16.47 -12.06
CA ILE A 41 1.28 -16.03 -11.16
C ILE A 41 1.88 -14.73 -11.69
N SER A 42 2.25 -14.70 -12.97
CA SER A 42 2.89 -13.55 -13.60
C SER A 42 2.01 -12.28 -13.51
N TRP A 43 0.72 -12.39 -13.88
CA TRP A 43 -0.18 -11.24 -13.85
C TRP A 43 -0.53 -10.79 -12.43
N ILE A 44 -0.60 -11.69 -11.45
CA ILE A 44 -0.78 -11.32 -10.03
C ILE A 44 0.44 -10.54 -9.54
N LEU A 45 1.67 -11.00 -9.84
CA LEU A 45 2.89 -10.29 -9.45
C LEU A 45 2.96 -8.89 -10.09
N VAL A 46 2.62 -8.78 -11.38
CA VAL A 46 2.56 -7.48 -12.07
C VAL A 46 1.50 -6.56 -11.46
N ALA A 47 0.32 -7.10 -11.12
CA ALA A 47 -0.73 -6.35 -10.41
C ALA A 47 -0.25 -5.83 -9.06
N MET A 48 0.45 -6.65 -8.29
CA MET A 48 1.01 -6.26 -6.98
C MET A 48 2.04 -5.14 -7.10
N VAL A 49 2.96 -5.24 -8.07
CA VAL A 49 3.93 -4.19 -8.37
C VAL A 49 3.22 -2.90 -8.77
N GLY A 50 2.21 -2.98 -9.65
CA GLY A 50 1.40 -1.84 -10.07
C GLY A 50 0.66 -1.18 -8.90
N ALA A 51 -0.04 -1.97 -8.08
CA ALA A 51 -0.77 -1.49 -6.91
C ALA A 51 0.13 -0.74 -5.92
N ARG A 52 1.26 -1.38 -5.56
CA ARG A 52 2.19 -0.78 -4.60
C ARG A 52 2.86 0.47 -5.15
N SER A 53 3.33 0.42 -6.39
CA SER A 53 3.96 1.57 -7.04
C SER A 53 3.00 2.74 -7.14
N CYS A 54 1.74 2.50 -7.49
CA CYS A 54 0.68 3.50 -7.50
C CYS A 54 0.43 4.08 -6.10
N ALA A 55 0.21 3.24 -5.09
CA ALA A 55 -0.05 3.68 -3.73
C ALA A 55 1.09 4.53 -3.17
N MET A 56 2.34 4.08 -3.32
CA MET A 56 3.50 4.78 -2.77
C MET A 56 3.79 6.09 -3.49
N SER A 57 3.75 6.10 -4.83
CA SER A 57 3.97 7.33 -5.59
C SER A 57 2.88 8.36 -5.35
N PHE A 58 1.62 7.94 -5.26
CA PHE A 58 0.51 8.82 -4.91
C PHE A 58 0.67 9.39 -3.50
N ASN A 59 1.04 8.57 -2.51
CA ASN A 59 1.31 9.03 -1.16
C ASN A 59 2.43 10.10 -1.13
N ARG A 60 3.50 9.92 -1.92
CA ARG A 60 4.58 10.93 -2.02
C ARG A 60 4.12 12.24 -2.61
N ILE A 61 3.20 12.23 -3.58
CA ILE A 61 2.63 13.45 -4.16
C ILE A 61 1.76 14.18 -3.14
N VAL A 62 0.85 13.45 -2.49
CA VAL A 62 -0.11 14.00 -1.51
C VAL A 62 0.60 14.56 -0.29
N ASP A 63 1.63 13.85 0.20
CA ASP A 63 2.34 14.22 1.42
C ASP A 63 3.53 15.18 1.19
N ALA A 64 3.83 15.58 -0.05
CA ALA A 64 5.03 16.33 -0.38
C ALA A 64 5.24 17.59 0.50
N ASP A 65 4.17 18.33 0.77
CA ASP A 65 4.24 19.57 1.54
C ASP A 65 4.43 19.29 3.05
N ILE A 66 3.83 18.21 3.58
CA ILE A 66 4.03 17.74 4.96
C ILE A 66 5.45 17.17 5.12
N ASP A 67 5.89 16.40 4.13
CA ASP A 67 7.23 15.79 4.12
C ASP A 67 8.35 16.85 4.10
N ALA A 68 8.14 17.97 3.41
CA ALA A 68 9.11 19.05 3.33
C ALA A 68 9.42 19.71 4.70
N ILE A 69 8.45 19.74 5.61
CA ILE A 69 8.60 20.35 6.93
C ILE A 69 8.91 19.35 8.05
N ASN A 70 8.89 18.04 7.77
CA ASN A 70 9.27 17.00 8.71
C ASN A 70 10.76 16.66 8.54
N PRO A 71 11.62 16.88 9.57
CA PRO A 71 13.07 16.61 9.48
C PRO A 71 13.40 15.19 9.00
N ARG A 72 12.56 14.19 9.35
CA ARG A 72 12.77 12.78 8.96
C ARG A 72 12.51 12.54 7.47
N THR A 73 11.64 13.33 6.85
CA THR A 73 11.17 13.08 5.46
C THR A 73 11.54 14.19 4.47
N ALA A 74 12.11 15.30 4.92
CA ALA A 74 12.52 16.43 4.08
C ALA A 74 13.52 16.04 2.96
N ALA A 75 14.32 15.00 3.18
CA ALA A 75 15.27 14.48 2.20
C ALA A 75 14.63 13.57 1.11
N ARG A 76 13.30 13.34 1.16
CA ARG A 76 12.61 12.54 0.15
C ARG A 76 12.68 13.19 -1.23
N ALA A 77 12.54 12.38 -2.28
CA ALA A 77 12.81 12.79 -3.67
C ALA A 77 12.00 14.01 -4.16
N ILE A 78 10.73 14.17 -3.75
CA ILE A 78 9.91 15.33 -4.14
C ILE A 78 10.26 16.57 -3.32
N PRO A 79 10.26 16.54 -1.97
CA PRO A 79 10.66 17.69 -1.15
C PRO A 79 12.06 18.21 -1.46
N SER A 80 13.01 17.31 -1.71
CA SER A 80 14.41 17.68 -2.03
C SER A 80 14.62 18.15 -3.48
N GLY A 81 13.58 18.16 -4.32
CA GLY A 81 13.66 18.60 -5.71
C GLY A 81 14.28 17.59 -6.69
N HIS A 82 14.62 16.38 -6.26
CA HIS A 82 15.17 15.33 -7.13
C HIS A 82 14.15 14.79 -8.14
N LEU A 83 12.84 14.86 -7.81
CA LEU A 83 11.73 14.53 -8.69
C LEU A 83 10.68 15.63 -8.64
N LYS A 84 10.11 15.95 -9.78
CA LYS A 84 8.98 16.88 -9.89
C LYS A 84 7.66 16.14 -9.64
N LYS A 85 6.66 16.83 -9.04
CA LYS A 85 5.33 16.24 -8.80
C LYS A 85 4.71 15.66 -10.08
N TRP A 86 4.85 16.31 -11.25
CA TRP A 86 4.28 15.83 -12.50
C TRP A 86 4.94 14.53 -13.01
N GLU A 87 6.26 14.35 -12.82
CA GLU A 87 6.96 13.12 -13.19
C GLU A 87 6.45 11.94 -12.34
N THR A 88 6.20 12.20 -11.07
CA THR A 88 5.63 11.21 -10.15
C THR A 88 4.17 10.90 -10.50
N TRP A 89 3.39 11.89 -10.94
CA TRP A 89 2.02 11.67 -11.45
C TRP A 89 1.99 10.74 -12.66
N ILE A 90 2.86 10.96 -13.65
CA ILE A 90 2.97 10.05 -14.80
C ILE A 90 3.25 8.62 -14.35
N PHE A 91 4.22 8.45 -13.44
CA PHE A 91 4.54 7.13 -12.89
C PHE A 91 3.35 6.51 -12.14
N THR A 92 2.60 7.30 -11.38
CA THR A 92 1.39 6.85 -10.67
C THR A 92 0.33 6.36 -11.66
N ILE A 93 0.06 7.11 -12.73
CA ILE A 93 -0.91 6.72 -13.76
C ILE A 93 -0.48 5.45 -14.48
N ILE A 94 0.78 5.34 -14.87
CA ILE A 94 1.30 4.11 -15.49
C ILE A 94 1.14 2.91 -14.55
N SER A 95 1.46 3.08 -13.27
CA SER A 95 1.34 2.03 -12.26
C SER A 95 -0.12 1.61 -12.01
N ALA A 96 -1.05 2.57 -11.97
CA ALA A 96 -2.48 2.31 -11.87
C ALA A 96 -3.00 1.56 -13.11
N SER A 97 -2.59 1.99 -14.31
CA SER A 97 -2.94 1.31 -15.57
C SER A 97 -2.40 -0.11 -15.62
N LEU A 98 -1.20 -0.34 -15.09
CA LEU A 98 -0.59 -1.66 -15.00
C LEU A 98 -1.41 -2.60 -14.11
N LEU A 99 -1.89 -2.12 -12.95
CA LEU A 99 -2.79 -2.89 -12.07
C LEU A 99 -4.09 -3.26 -12.81
N VAL A 100 -4.77 -2.26 -13.41
CA VAL A 100 -6.05 -2.48 -14.10
C VAL A 100 -5.89 -3.43 -15.28
N PHE A 101 -4.83 -3.27 -16.06
CA PHE A 101 -4.53 -4.15 -17.19
C PHE A 101 -4.23 -5.58 -16.75
N SER A 102 -3.46 -5.76 -15.69
CA SER A 102 -3.19 -7.08 -15.12
C SER A 102 -4.47 -7.75 -14.61
N ALA A 103 -5.33 -6.99 -13.92
CA ALA A 103 -6.62 -7.47 -13.47
C ALA A 103 -7.54 -7.91 -14.64
N PHE A 104 -7.52 -7.16 -15.74
CA PHE A 104 -8.22 -7.54 -16.98
C PHE A 104 -7.71 -8.86 -17.57
N LYS A 105 -6.40 -9.10 -17.53
CA LYS A 105 -5.79 -10.36 -18.00
C LYS A 105 -6.13 -11.56 -17.10
N LEU A 106 -6.46 -11.32 -15.84
CA LEU A 106 -6.76 -12.38 -14.89
C LEU A 106 -8.21 -12.88 -15.01
N ASN A 107 -9.20 -12.04 -14.76
CA ASN A 107 -10.62 -12.35 -14.96
C ASN A 107 -11.51 -11.09 -14.80
N LEU A 108 -12.78 -11.24 -15.20
CA LEU A 108 -13.74 -10.14 -15.20
C LEU A 108 -14.02 -9.57 -13.80
N LEU A 109 -14.06 -10.41 -12.75
CA LEU A 109 -14.31 -9.94 -11.38
C LEU A 109 -13.12 -9.12 -10.85
N ALA A 110 -11.90 -9.61 -11.04
CA ALA A 110 -10.68 -8.88 -10.70
C ALA A 110 -10.62 -7.52 -11.42
N PHE A 111 -10.95 -7.51 -12.72
CA PHE A 111 -11.02 -6.28 -13.51
C PHE A 111 -12.03 -5.29 -12.95
N ARG A 112 -13.27 -5.72 -12.66
CA ARG A 112 -14.32 -4.85 -12.10
C ARG A 112 -13.99 -4.31 -10.72
N LEU A 113 -13.23 -5.06 -9.91
CA LEU A 113 -12.82 -4.66 -8.57
C LEU A 113 -11.54 -3.81 -8.55
N SER A 114 -10.75 -3.78 -9.64
CA SER A 114 -9.49 -3.05 -9.67
C SER A 114 -9.65 -1.53 -9.46
N PRO A 115 -10.70 -0.83 -9.95
CA PRO A 115 -10.94 0.58 -9.60
C PRO A 115 -11.23 0.77 -8.11
N VAL A 116 -11.99 -0.14 -7.49
CA VAL A 116 -12.27 -0.09 -6.06
C VAL A 116 -10.99 -0.25 -5.25
N ALA A 117 -10.13 -1.22 -5.64
CA ALA A 117 -8.82 -1.40 -5.02
C ALA A 117 -7.96 -0.13 -5.13
N LEU A 118 -7.91 0.50 -6.33
CA LEU A 118 -7.21 1.78 -6.52
C LEU A 118 -7.73 2.88 -5.59
N ILE A 119 -9.04 3.04 -5.48
CA ILE A 119 -9.64 4.03 -4.58
C ILE A 119 -9.21 3.77 -3.14
N VAL A 120 -9.30 2.54 -2.66
CA VAL A 120 -8.93 2.19 -1.27
C VAL A 120 -7.47 2.49 -0.98
N ILE A 121 -6.55 2.06 -1.85
CA ILE A 121 -5.10 2.26 -1.63
C ILE A 121 -4.67 3.73 -1.76
N MET A 122 -5.38 4.53 -2.58
CA MET A 122 -5.09 5.95 -2.73
C MET A 122 -5.68 6.79 -1.57
N LEU A 123 -6.88 6.46 -1.11
CA LEU A 123 -7.53 7.15 0.01
C LEU A 123 -6.70 7.08 1.30
N TYR A 124 -5.95 6.02 1.52
CA TYR A 124 -5.01 5.91 2.64
C TYR A 124 -4.17 7.18 2.82
N SER A 125 -3.67 7.77 1.72
CA SER A 125 -2.80 8.95 1.76
C SER A 125 -3.44 10.19 2.42
N TYR A 126 -4.76 10.24 2.49
CA TYR A 126 -5.49 11.35 3.10
C TYR A 126 -5.91 11.07 4.55
N THR A 127 -5.99 9.80 4.97
CA THR A 127 -6.64 9.39 6.23
C THR A 127 -6.03 10.04 7.46
N LYS A 128 -4.71 10.19 7.53
CA LYS A 128 -4.02 10.84 8.66
C LYS A 128 -4.37 12.32 8.84
N ARG A 129 -5.07 12.95 7.89
CA ARG A 129 -5.49 14.35 7.95
C ARG A 129 -6.81 14.54 8.72
N PHE A 130 -7.60 13.47 8.87
CA PHE A 130 -8.93 13.54 9.49
C PHE A 130 -9.23 12.40 10.48
N THR A 131 -8.45 11.32 10.51
CA THR A 131 -8.71 10.19 11.42
C THR A 131 -7.44 9.54 11.95
N SER A 132 -7.47 9.16 13.22
CA SER A 132 -6.43 8.36 13.87
C SER A 132 -6.48 6.87 13.46
N LEU A 133 -7.52 6.44 12.73
CA LEU A 133 -7.65 5.08 12.21
C LEU A 133 -6.89 4.84 10.89
N SER A 134 -6.00 5.78 10.51
CA SER A 134 -5.15 5.66 9.32
C SER A 134 -4.35 4.36 9.27
N HIS A 135 -3.94 3.85 10.43
CA HIS A 135 -3.23 2.57 10.55
C HIS A 135 -4.08 1.37 10.11
N LEU A 136 -5.37 1.35 10.50
CA LEU A 136 -6.32 0.33 10.04
C LEU A 136 -6.59 0.45 8.53
N TRP A 137 -6.63 1.69 8.00
CA TRP A 137 -6.81 1.89 6.56
C TRP A 137 -5.62 1.37 5.76
N LEU A 138 -4.39 1.54 6.26
CA LEU A 138 -3.20 0.90 5.68
C LEU A 138 -3.34 -0.62 5.70
N GLY A 139 -3.80 -1.17 6.82
CA GLY A 139 -4.07 -2.59 6.96
C GLY A 139 -5.10 -3.11 5.95
N ILE A 140 -6.22 -2.39 5.75
CA ILE A 140 -7.22 -2.70 4.72
C ILE A 140 -6.58 -2.68 3.33
N SER A 141 -5.74 -1.70 3.04
CA SER A 141 -5.05 -1.59 1.75
C SER A 141 -4.15 -2.80 1.46
N LEU A 142 -3.47 -3.34 2.47
CA LEU A 142 -2.65 -4.54 2.32
C LEU A 142 -3.48 -5.84 2.32
N ALA A 143 -4.62 -5.86 3.02
CA ALA A 143 -5.57 -6.98 3.02
C ALA A 143 -6.13 -7.30 1.62
N ILE A 144 -6.16 -6.30 0.73
CA ILE A 144 -6.52 -6.51 -0.69
C ILE A 144 -5.59 -7.54 -1.36
N SER A 145 -4.35 -7.68 -0.90
CA SER A 145 -3.37 -8.59 -1.53
C SER A 145 -3.82 -10.06 -1.51
N PRO A 146 -4.09 -10.71 -0.36
CA PRO A 146 -4.57 -12.09 -0.36
C PRO A 146 -5.98 -12.24 -0.97
N ILE A 147 -6.87 -11.27 -0.76
CA ILE A 147 -8.24 -11.30 -1.32
C ILE A 147 -8.17 -11.20 -2.84
N GLY A 148 -7.41 -10.25 -3.37
CA GLY A 148 -7.22 -10.05 -4.80
C GLY A 148 -6.55 -11.24 -5.48
N ALA A 149 -5.53 -11.83 -4.85
CA ALA A 149 -4.86 -13.02 -5.37
C ALA A 149 -5.81 -14.24 -5.46
N TRP A 150 -6.66 -14.44 -4.47
CA TRP A 150 -7.71 -15.48 -4.52
C TRP A 150 -8.68 -15.25 -5.68
N ILE A 151 -9.23 -14.04 -5.76
CA ILE A 151 -10.16 -13.65 -6.83
C ILE A 151 -9.50 -13.79 -8.20
N ALA A 152 -8.22 -13.43 -8.32
CA ALA A 152 -7.45 -13.56 -9.55
C ALA A 152 -7.36 -15.01 -10.04
N VAL A 153 -7.23 -15.96 -9.12
CA VAL A 153 -7.15 -17.40 -9.46
C VAL A 153 -8.53 -17.98 -9.73
N THR A 154 -9.52 -17.70 -8.88
CA THR A 154 -10.82 -18.41 -8.86
C THR A 154 -11.95 -17.66 -9.57
N GLY A 155 -11.85 -16.33 -9.70
CA GLY A 155 -12.96 -15.49 -10.17
C GLY A 155 -14.11 -15.36 -9.18
N GLN A 156 -13.93 -15.73 -7.91
CA GLN A 156 -14.99 -15.77 -6.89
C GLN A 156 -14.50 -15.26 -5.53
N PHE A 157 -15.44 -14.81 -4.70
CA PHE A 157 -15.19 -14.54 -3.29
C PHE A 157 -15.21 -15.85 -2.48
N ALA A 158 -14.46 -15.89 -1.38
CA ALA A 158 -14.50 -16.97 -0.41
C ALA A 158 -14.20 -16.43 1.00
N VAL A 159 -14.55 -17.20 2.02
CA VAL A 159 -14.32 -16.81 3.43
C VAL A 159 -12.83 -16.86 3.78
N LEU A 160 -12.11 -17.85 3.27
CA LEU A 160 -10.68 -18.04 3.61
C LEU A 160 -9.80 -16.82 3.29
N PRO A 161 -9.83 -16.24 2.06
CA PRO A 161 -9.04 -15.05 1.78
C PRO A 161 -9.50 -13.81 2.57
N LEU A 162 -10.76 -13.74 3.01
CA LEU A 162 -11.22 -12.66 3.90
C LEU A 162 -10.59 -12.79 5.28
N LEU A 163 -10.51 -14.01 5.85
CA LEU A 163 -9.82 -14.25 7.12
C LEU A 163 -8.33 -13.94 7.02
N LEU A 164 -7.67 -14.34 5.92
CA LEU A 164 -6.29 -13.96 5.65
C LEU A 164 -6.13 -12.45 5.54
N GLY A 165 -7.06 -11.78 4.86
CA GLY A 165 -7.09 -10.32 4.75
C GLY A 165 -7.23 -9.65 6.12
N LEU A 166 -8.10 -10.14 7.00
CA LEU A 166 -8.23 -9.64 8.37
C LEU A 166 -6.93 -9.80 9.16
N ALA A 167 -6.27 -10.95 9.07
CA ALA A 167 -4.99 -11.17 9.72
C ALA A 167 -3.92 -10.18 9.22
N VAL A 168 -3.83 -9.98 7.91
CA VAL A 168 -2.92 -8.97 7.31
C VAL A 168 -3.27 -7.56 7.76
N MET A 169 -4.56 -7.23 7.83
CA MET A 169 -5.03 -5.91 8.25
C MET A 169 -4.57 -5.59 9.67
N PHE A 170 -4.81 -6.46 10.63
CA PHE A 170 -4.43 -6.22 12.02
C PHE A 170 -2.91 -6.26 12.21
N TRP A 171 -2.23 -7.20 11.59
CA TRP A 171 -0.77 -7.26 11.64
C TRP A 171 -0.11 -5.98 11.09
N THR A 172 -0.59 -5.51 9.93
CA THR A 172 -0.09 -4.27 9.32
C THR A 172 -0.41 -3.04 10.17
N ALA A 173 -1.63 -2.97 10.71
CA ALA A 173 -2.03 -1.86 11.56
C ALA A 173 -1.17 -1.77 12.83
N GLY A 174 -0.91 -2.90 13.49
CA GLY A 174 -0.01 -2.96 14.65
C GLY A 174 1.39 -2.50 14.31
N PHE A 175 1.97 -2.98 13.24
CA PHE A 175 3.30 -2.56 12.76
C PHE A 175 3.35 -1.06 12.46
N ASP A 176 2.33 -0.53 11.77
CA ASP A 176 2.29 0.89 11.39
C ASP A 176 2.10 1.82 12.60
N ILE A 177 1.36 1.37 13.64
CA ILE A 177 1.25 2.09 14.91
C ILE A 177 2.63 2.23 15.57
N ILE A 178 3.40 1.15 15.65
CA ILE A 178 4.76 1.17 16.21
C ILE A 178 5.64 2.15 15.40
N TYR A 179 5.56 2.06 14.07
CA TYR A 179 6.33 2.94 13.19
C TYR A 179 5.95 4.41 13.34
N ALA A 180 4.66 4.71 13.53
CA ALA A 180 4.16 6.07 13.72
C ALA A 180 4.62 6.70 15.06
N CYS A 181 5.04 5.93 16.05
CA CYS A 181 5.62 6.47 17.28
C CYS A 181 6.85 7.35 17.03
N GLN A 182 7.58 7.11 15.92
CA GLN A 182 8.74 7.93 15.51
C GLN A 182 8.33 9.37 15.14
N ASP A 183 7.12 9.58 14.66
CA ASP A 183 6.59 10.87 14.26
C ASP A 183 5.72 11.54 15.34
N PHE A 184 5.60 10.96 16.54
CA PHE A 184 4.73 11.42 17.62
C PHE A 184 4.81 12.92 17.87
N ALA A 185 6.02 13.46 18.08
CA ALA A 185 6.21 14.88 18.40
C ALA A 185 5.88 15.79 17.20
N PHE A 186 6.12 15.33 15.99
CA PHE A 186 5.80 16.05 14.76
C PHE A 186 4.29 16.06 14.51
N ASP A 187 3.64 14.89 14.55
CA ASP A 187 2.21 14.73 14.33
C ASP A 187 1.40 15.59 15.32
N LYS A 188 1.78 15.55 16.61
CA LYS A 188 1.12 16.34 17.66
C LYS A 188 1.25 17.85 17.41
N ARG A 189 2.42 18.33 16.97
CA ARG A 189 2.62 19.77 16.66
C ARG A 189 1.88 20.24 15.42
N LYS A 190 1.70 19.34 14.43
CA LYS A 190 1.07 19.67 13.14
C LYS A 190 -0.41 19.34 13.09
N GLY A 191 -0.99 18.80 14.17
CA GLY A 191 -2.40 18.42 14.22
C GLY A 191 -2.73 17.25 13.29
N LEU A 192 -1.74 16.39 12.97
CA LEU A 192 -1.98 15.18 12.22
C LEU A 192 -2.56 14.10 13.13
N HIS A 193 -3.45 13.30 12.59
CA HIS A 193 -4.15 12.29 13.35
C HIS A 193 -3.43 10.93 13.21
N SER A 194 -2.83 10.48 14.32
CA SER A 194 -2.32 9.11 14.47
C SER A 194 -2.72 8.57 15.85
N ILE A 195 -2.72 7.25 16.02
CA ILE A 195 -2.99 6.64 17.35
C ILE A 195 -1.95 7.13 18.36
N PRO A 196 -0.64 7.17 18.08
CA PRO A 196 0.34 7.74 19.01
C PRO A 196 0.05 9.21 19.34
N ALA A 197 -0.26 10.06 18.37
CA ALA A 197 -0.56 11.48 18.62
C ALA A 197 -1.78 11.68 19.53
N LYS A 198 -2.79 10.78 19.44
CA LYS A 198 -4.03 10.86 20.22
C LYS A 198 -3.92 10.24 21.61
N LEU A 199 -3.32 9.05 21.73
CA LEU A 199 -3.32 8.23 22.94
C LEU A 199 -1.96 8.17 23.66
N GLY A 200 -0.90 8.72 23.05
CA GLY A 200 0.47 8.61 23.56
C GLY A 200 1.16 7.31 23.16
N ILE A 201 2.50 7.31 23.29
CA ILE A 201 3.35 6.19 22.84
C ILE A 201 3.05 4.91 23.61
N GLN A 202 2.94 4.97 24.94
CA GLN A 202 2.78 3.79 25.80
C GLN A 202 1.49 3.01 25.44
N VAL A 203 0.36 3.72 25.34
CA VAL A 203 -0.93 3.10 24.98
C VAL A 203 -0.89 2.55 23.55
N SER A 204 -0.22 3.25 22.64
CA SER A 204 -0.07 2.81 21.25
C SER A 204 0.70 1.51 21.13
N LEU A 205 1.78 1.34 21.90
CA LEU A 205 2.54 0.09 21.95
C LEU A 205 1.69 -1.07 22.52
N TRP A 206 0.85 -0.80 23.52
CA TRP A 206 -0.09 -1.76 24.05
C TRP A 206 -1.15 -2.20 23.02
N ILE A 207 -1.68 -1.27 22.23
CA ILE A 207 -2.68 -1.58 21.19
C ILE A 207 -2.05 -2.36 20.04
N SER A 208 -0.76 -2.19 19.79
CA SER A 208 -0.04 -2.82 18.66
C SER A 208 0.48 -4.23 18.97
N SER A 209 0.47 -4.66 20.24
CA SER A 209 0.90 -5.98 20.68
C SER A 209 -0.27 -7.00 20.68
#